data_0d1395e00fba7977d76fd98ac21d5c06
#
_entry.id   0d1395e00fba7977d76fd98ac21d5c06
#
_cell.length_a   1.000
_cell.length_b   1.000
_cell.length_c   1.000
_cell.angle_alpha   90.00
_cell.angle_beta   90.00
_cell.angle_gamma   90.00
#
_symmetry.space_group_name_H-M   'P 1'
#
loop_
_entity.id
_entity.type
_entity.pdbx_description
1 polymer ?
#
loop_
_entity_poly.entity_id
_entity_poly.type
_entity_poly.pdbx_seq_one_letter_code
_entity_poly.pdbx_strand_id
1 'polypeptide(L)'
;MKNIKYEIGDIVFVSKYEYDNGNEGQNHLFVIISDDDQLVPIEYFGMIISSHIEKEKYSTNVRINKNANNNLHKDSIVKCDYIYNIPVKNIQFKIGRVDIDDYLKFIEIYNEFLDDLSKKITA
;
A
#
# COMPACT_ATOMS: atom_id res chain seq x y z
N MET A 1 -1.22 -13.39 24.77
CA MET A 1 -0.71 -12.53 23.69
C MET A 1 -1.62 -12.67 22.47
N LYS A 2 -2.09 -11.56 21.94
CA LYS A 2 -2.95 -11.61 20.75
C LYS A 2 -2.10 -11.66 19.49
N ASN A 3 -2.35 -12.67 18.66
CA ASN A 3 -1.82 -12.68 17.30
C ASN A 3 -2.72 -11.79 16.44
N ILE A 4 -2.22 -10.61 16.08
CA ILE A 4 -2.97 -9.69 15.24
C ILE A 4 -2.68 -10.06 13.79
N LYS A 5 -3.75 -10.42 13.08
CA LYS A 5 -3.68 -10.66 11.65
C LYS A 5 -4.36 -9.51 10.92
N TYR A 6 -3.63 -8.87 10.01
CA TYR A 6 -4.19 -7.84 9.14
C TYR A 6 -4.73 -8.49 7.88
N GLU A 7 -5.69 -7.83 7.26
CA GLU A 7 -6.34 -8.32 6.05
C GLU A 7 -6.00 -7.46 4.84
N ILE A 8 -6.14 -8.05 3.67
CA ILE A 8 -5.99 -7.33 2.40
C ILE A 8 -6.96 -6.15 2.38
N GLY A 9 -6.45 -4.98 2.05
CA GLY A 9 -7.22 -3.75 2.04
C GLY A 9 -7.15 -2.95 3.33
N ASP A 10 -6.60 -3.51 4.41
CA ASP A 10 -6.41 -2.77 5.65
C ASP A 10 -5.42 -1.63 5.45
N ILE A 11 -5.72 -0.48 6.06
CA ILE A 11 -4.81 0.66 6.08
C ILE A 11 -4.12 0.68 7.43
N VAL A 12 -2.79 0.62 7.41
CA VAL A 12 -1.96 0.49 8.61
C VAL A 12 -0.93 1.61 8.69
N PHE A 13 -0.60 1.98 9.92
CA PHE A 13 0.47 2.94 10.21
C PHE A 13 1.74 2.15 10.49
N VAL A 14 2.80 2.45 9.73
CA VAL A 14 4.07 1.74 9.77
C VAL A 14 5.17 2.67 10.27
N SER A 15 5.89 2.25 11.31
CA SER A 15 6.92 3.09 11.94
C SER A 15 8.21 3.15 11.12
N LYS A 16 8.56 2.05 10.46
CA LYS A 16 9.77 1.96 9.64
C LYS A 16 9.53 1.13 8.40
N TYR A 17 10.09 1.57 7.29
CA TYR A 17 10.06 0.84 6.02
C TYR A 17 11.26 1.26 5.18
N GLU A 18 11.52 0.51 4.12
CA GLU A 18 12.65 0.77 3.24
C GLU A 18 12.14 1.15 1.85
N TYR A 19 12.60 2.29 1.33
CA TYR A 19 12.31 2.71 -0.04
C TYR A 19 13.00 1.77 -1.04
N ASP A 20 12.56 1.81 -2.30
CA ASP A 20 13.14 1.02 -3.39
C ASP A 20 14.63 1.28 -3.62
N ASN A 21 15.12 2.46 -3.21
CA ASN A 21 16.55 2.81 -3.29
C ASN A 21 17.36 2.38 -2.06
N GLY A 22 16.74 1.69 -1.10
CA GLY A 22 17.38 1.22 0.12
C GLY A 22 17.39 2.21 1.28
N ASN A 23 16.92 3.44 1.08
CA ASN A 23 16.83 4.41 2.16
C ASN A 23 15.69 4.07 3.12
N GLU A 24 15.90 4.34 4.41
CA GLU A 24 14.86 4.12 5.42
C GLU A 24 13.83 5.24 5.41
N GLY A 25 12.55 4.86 5.47
CA GLY A 25 11.44 5.79 5.70
C GLY A 25 10.81 5.53 7.06
N GLN A 26 10.06 6.50 7.56
CA GLN A 26 9.44 6.42 8.89
C GLN A 26 8.02 6.98 8.87
N ASN A 27 7.16 6.37 9.71
CA ASN A 27 5.86 6.93 10.08
C ASN A 27 4.97 7.26 8.88
N HIS A 28 4.54 6.23 8.16
CA HIS A 28 3.70 6.41 6.97
C HIS A 28 2.55 5.41 6.92
N LEU A 29 1.49 5.77 6.22
CA LEU A 29 0.36 4.87 6.00
C LEU A 29 0.60 4.01 4.76
N PHE A 30 0.14 2.76 4.86
CA PHE A 30 0.17 1.80 3.76
C PHE A 30 -1.16 1.08 3.66
N VAL A 31 -1.55 0.71 2.45
CA VAL A 31 -2.66 -0.23 2.25
C VAL A 31 -2.06 -1.63 2.02
N ILE A 32 -2.56 -2.61 2.76
CA ILE A 32 -2.09 -3.99 2.63
C ILE A 32 -2.65 -4.62 1.37
N ILE A 33 -1.76 -5.13 0.54
CA ILE A 33 -2.08 -5.75 -0.75
C ILE A 33 -2.05 -7.27 -0.64
N SER A 34 -1.12 -7.82 0.14
CA SER A 34 -1.00 -9.26 0.34
C SER A 34 -0.19 -9.54 1.60
N ASP A 35 -0.03 -10.82 1.94
CA ASP A 35 0.81 -11.26 3.05
C ASP A 35 1.77 -12.36 2.58
N ASP A 36 2.57 -12.92 3.50
CA ASP A 36 3.57 -13.93 3.20
C ASP A 36 3.00 -15.36 3.13
N ASP A 37 1.68 -15.48 3.14
CA ASP A 37 0.94 -16.74 3.02
C ASP A 37 1.23 -17.75 4.16
N GLN A 38 1.77 -17.27 5.27
CA GLN A 38 1.95 -18.10 6.47
C GLN A 38 0.67 -18.13 7.30
N LEU A 39 0.48 -19.17 8.11
CA LEU A 39 -0.67 -19.28 9.00
C LEU A 39 -0.77 -18.08 9.93
N VAL A 40 0.37 -17.65 10.48
CA VAL A 40 0.50 -16.38 11.21
C VAL A 40 1.51 -15.54 10.46
N PRO A 41 1.05 -14.56 9.66
CA PRO A 41 1.97 -13.76 8.87
C PRO A 41 2.97 -12.97 9.72
N ILE A 42 4.22 -12.95 9.29
CA ILE A 42 5.27 -12.13 9.88
C ILE A 42 5.65 -10.97 8.97
N GLU A 43 5.20 -11.01 7.72
CA GLU A 43 5.46 -9.97 6.74
C GLU A 43 4.23 -9.73 5.89
N TYR A 44 3.98 -8.46 5.64
CA TYR A 44 2.91 -8.00 4.76
C TYR A 44 3.51 -7.22 3.59
N PHE A 45 2.73 -7.09 2.53
CA PHE A 45 3.13 -6.33 1.33
C PHE A 45 2.12 -5.23 1.13
N GLY A 46 2.59 -4.02 0.91
CA GLY A 46 1.71 -2.87 0.83
C GLY A 46 2.15 -1.79 -0.12
N MET A 47 1.20 -0.94 -0.46
CA MET A 47 1.44 0.26 -1.26
C MET A 47 1.36 1.49 -0.37
N ILE A 48 2.25 2.44 -0.57
CA ILE A 48 2.32 3.65 0.25
C ILE A 48 1.20 4.61 -0.10
N ILE A 49 0.64 5.24 0.94
CA ILE A 49 -0.43 6.24 0.81
C ILE A 49 0.17 7.62 1.08
N SER A 50 -0.06 8.57 0.20
CA SER A 50 0.44 9.94 0.32
C SER A 50 -0.70 10.94 0.27
N SER A 51 -0.61 12.00 1.07
CA SER A 51 -1.57 13.10 1.01
C SER A 51 -1.24 14.16 -0.05
N HIS A 52 -0.19 13.96 -0.83
CA HIS A 52 0.19 14.87 -1.92
C HIS A 52 -0.66 14.59 -3.16
N ILE A 53 -1.92 15.03 -3.13
CA ILE A 53 -2.92 14.74 -4.17
C ILE A 53 -2.58 15.39 -5.52
N GLU A 54 -1.72 16.39 -5.55
CA GLU A 54 -1.24 16.98 -6.82
C GLU A 54 -0.49 15.96 -7.68
N LYS A 55 -0.02 14.87 -7.07
CA LYS A 55 0.65 13.77 -7.79
C LYS A 55 -0.32 12.78 -8.41
N GLU A 56 -1.62 13.01 -8.29
CA GLU A 56 -2.64 12.22 -8.98
C GLU A 56 -2.46 12.22 -10.50
N LYS A 57 -1.84 13.26 -11.03
CA LYS A 57 -1.53 13.39 -12.47
C LYS A 57 -0.65 12.25 -13.01
N TYR A 58 0.10 11.56 -12.16
CA TYR A 58 0.91 10.43 -12.58
C TYR A 58 0.03 9.18 -12.71
N SER A 59 0.16 8.46 -13.82
CA SER A 59 -0.74 7.36 -14.18
C SER A 59 -0.73 6.18 -13.20
N THR A 60 0.34 6.01 -12.43
CA THR A 60 0.45 4.94 -11.44
C THR A 60 -0.10 5.31 -10.07
N ASN A 61 -0.54 6.56 -9.90
CA ASN A 61 -1.13 7.02 -8.64
C ASN A 61 -2.65 7.00 -8.74
N VAL A 62 -3.30 6.40 -7.75
CA VAL A 62 -4.76 6.28 -7.69
C VAL A 62 -5.29 7.11 -6.52
N ARG A 63 -6.20 8.02 -6.82
CA ARG A 63 -6.83 8.83 -5.78
C ARG A 63 -7.80 8.01 -4.96
N ILE A 64 -7.74 8.19 -3.64
CA ILE A 64 -8.77 7.70 -2.71
C ILE A 64 -9.23 8.87 -1.85
N ASN A 65 -10.56 9.07 -1.81
CA ASN A 65 -11.13 10.12 -0.98
C ASN A 65 -11.37 9.60 0.43
N LYS A 66 -11.14 10.46 1.41
CA LYS A 66 -11.39 10.11 2.81
C LYS A 66 -12.87 9.76 3.01
N ASN A 67 -13.12 8.73 3.80
CA ASN A 67 -14.48 8.31 4.15
C ASN A 67 -14.49 7.61 5.52
N ALA A 68 -15.68 7.22 5.98
CA ALA A 68 -15.86 6.60 7.28
C ALA A 68 -15.18 5.22 7.38
N ASN A 69 -15.00 4.53 6.26
CA ASN A 69 -14.41 3.18 6.25
C ASN A 69 -12.88 3.22 6.26
N ASN A 70 -12.28 4.12 5.48
CA ASN A 70 -10.82 4.20 5.41
C ASN A 70 -10.20 5.08 6.50
N ASN A 71 -11.00 5.92 7.15
CA ASN A 71 -10.57 6.80 8.25
C ASN A 71 -9.37 7.69 7.92
N LEU A 72 -9.15 8.00 6.65
CA LEU A 72 -8.10 8.93 6.26
C LEU A 72 -8.48 10.34 6.73
N HIS A 73 -7.50 11.11 7.18
CA HIS A 73 -7.71 12.51 7.56
C HIS A 73 -7.89 13.41 6.36
N LYS A 74 -7.28 13.05 5.23
CA LYS A 74 -7.27 13.83 4.00
C LYS A 74 -7.47 12.92 2.82
N ASP A 75 -8.05 13.46 1.74
CA ASP A 75 -8.01 12.80 0.45
C ASP A 75 -6.55 12.52 0.11
N SER A 76 -6.29 11.35 -0.45
CA SER A 76 -4.94 10.85 -0.61
C SER A 76 -4.79 10.15 -1.96
N ILE A 77 -3.56 9.77 -2.27
CA ILE A 77 -3.26 8.90 -3.40
C ILE A 77 -2.55 7.65 -2.90
N VAL A 78 -2.76 6.55 -3.61
CA VAL A 78 -2.00 5.31 -3.43
C VAL A 78 -1.03 5.19 -4.58
N LYS A 79 0.26 5.02 -4.27
CA LYS A 79 1.30 4.85 -5.28
C LYS A 79 1.36 3.38 -5.66
N CYS A 80 0.85 3.06 -6.84
CA CYS A 80 0.65 1.67 -7.27
C CYS A 80 1.79 1.13 -8.14
N ASP A 81 2.93 1.80 -8.17
CA ASP A 81 4.10 1.37 -8.94
C ASP A 81 5.14 0.61 -8.13
N TYR A 82 4.93 0.49 -6.81
CA TYR A 82 5.88 -0.22 -5.96
C TYR A 82 5.17 -0.88 -4.78
N ILE A 83 5.56 -2.12 -4.49
CA ILE A 83 5.05 -2.87 -3.33
C ILE A 83 6.17 -3.00 -2.31
N TYR A 84 5.90 -2.53 -1.10
CA TYR A 84 6.85 -2.52 0.01
C TYR A 84 6.70 -3.78 0.85
N ASN A 85 7.83 -4.31 1.33
CA ASN A 85 7.83 -5.34 2.36
C ASN A 85 7.66 -4.67 3.72
N ILE A 86 6.68 -5.13 4.49
CA ILE A 86 6.35 -4.55 5.79
C ILE A 86 6.38 -5.64 6.85
N PRO A 87 7.47 -5.75 7.63
CA PRO A 87 7.50 -6.68 8.75
C PRO A 87 6.39 -6.34 9.75
N VAL A 88 5.69 -7.36 10.25
CA VAL A 88 4.58 -7.16 11.20
C VAL A 88 4.99 -6.35 12.42
N LYS A 89 6.23 -6.50 12.87
CA LYS A 89 6.75 -5.75 14.03
C LYS A 89 6.78 -4.23 13.79
N ASN A 90 6.79 -3.79 12.55
CA ASN A 90 6.82 -2.36 12.20
C ASN A 90 5.42 -1.77 12.02
N ILE A 91 4.38 -2.59 12.02
CA ILE A 91 2.99 -2.12 11.97
C ILE A 91 2.57 -1.74 13.37
N GLN A 92 2.21 -0.47 13.57
CA GLN A 92 1.83 0.05 14.89
C GLN A 92 0.34 -0.13 15.14
N PHE A 93 -0.51 0.18 14.15
CA PHE A 93 -1.95 0.05 14.29
C PHE A 93 -2.63 0.14 12.92
N LYS A 94 -3.86 -0.33 12.88
CA LYS A 94 -4.75 -0.20 11.73
C LYS A 94 -5.66 1.01 11.95
N ILE A 95 -5.87 1.82 10.91
CA ILE A 95 -6.78 2.97 11.00
C ILE A 95 -8.11 2.73 10.31
N GLY A 96 -8.15 1.90 9.29
CA GLY A 96 -9.35 1.68 8.49
C GLY A 96 -9.09 0.68 7.38
N ARG A 97 -9.94 0.74 6.35
CA ARG A 97 -9.90 -0.22 5.25
C ARG A 97 -10.41 0.44 3.97
N VAL A 98 -9.77 0.14 2.85
CA VAL A 98 -10.29 0.52 1.52
C VAL A 98 -11.40 -0.46 1.12
N ASP A 99 -12.30 -0.02 0.24
CA ASP A 99 -13.30 -0.93 -0.31
C ASP A 99 -12.69 -1.81 -1.41
N ILE A 100 -13.46 -2.84 -1.81
CA ILE A 100 -12.97 -3.81 -2.78
C ILE A 100 -12.70 -3.19 -4.15
N ASP A 101 -13.50 -2.21 -4.57
CA ASP A 101 -13.33 -1.57 -5.87
C ASP A 101 -12.03 -0.77 -5.91
N ASP A 102 -11.70 -0.06 -4.84
CA ASP A 102 -10.41 0.63 -4.72
C ASP A 102 -9.25 -0.35 -4.76
N TYR A 103 -9.34 -1.43 -3.99
CA TYR A 103 -8.31 -2.47 -3.97
C TYR A 103 -8.05 -3.04 -5.37
N LEU A 104 -9.12 -3.41 -6.07
CA LEU A 104 -9.00 -3.97 -7.41
C LEU A 104 -8.37 -2.97 -8.39
N LYS A 105 -8.67 -1.69 -8.22
CA LYS A 105 -8.05 -0.63 -9.03
C LYS A 105 -6.54 -0.56 -8.81
N PHE A 106 -6.09 -0.65 -7.56
CA PHE A 106 -4.65 -0.64 -7.26
C PHE A 106 -3.93 -1.80 -7.95
N ILE A 107 -4.51 -3.00 -7.88
CA ILE A 107 -3.94 -4.19 -8.51
C ILE A 107 -3.91 -4.05 -10.04
N GLU A 108 -4.98 -3.54 -10.63
CA GLU A 108 -5.06 -3.29 -12.06
C GLU A 108 -3.94 -2.36 -12.52
N ILE A 109 -3.76 -1.23 -11.84
CA ILE A 109 -2.74 -0.25 -12.19
C ILE A 109 -1.33 -0.84 -12.01
N TYR A 110 -1.10 -1.60 -10.95
CA TYR A 110 0.19 -2.25 -10.72
C TYR A 110 0.51 -3.24 -11.84
N ASN A 111 -0.45 -4.06 -12.23
CA ASN A 111 -0.27 -5.04 -13.32
C ASN A 111 0.00 -4.37 -14.66
N GLU A 112 -0.70 -3.28 -14.97
CA GLU A 112 -0.43 -2.48 -16.17
C GLU A 112 0.98 -1.91 -16.17
N PHE A 113 1.42 -1.40 -15.00
CA PHE A 113 2.77 -0.88 -14.84
C PHE A 113 3.82 -1.96 -15.11
N LEU A 114 3.65 -3.16 -14.54
CA LEU A 114 4.56 -4.29 -14.77
C LEU A 114 4.59 -4.70 -16.23
N ASP A 115 3.44 -4.74 -16.90
CA ASP A 115 3.32 -5.10 -18.29
C ASP A 115 4.08 -4.10 -19.18
N ASP A 116 3.89 -2.82 -18.95
CA ASP A 116 4.59 -1.76 -19.68
C ASP A 116 6.12 -1.84 -19.48
N LEU A 117 6.53 -2.11 -18.25
CA LEU A 117 7.94 -2.26 -17.91
C LEU A 117 8.55 -3.46 -18.63
N SER A 118 7.83 -4.59 -18.66
CA SER A 118 8.22 -5.81 -19.36
C SER A 118 8.43 -5.55 -20.86
N LYS A 119 7.52 -4.80 -21.48
CA LYS A 119 7.63 -4.43 -22.90
C LYS A 119 8.88 -3.61 -23.20
N LYS A 120 9.26 -2.70 -22.30
CA LYS A 120 10.48 -1.90 -22.44
C LYS A 120 11.74 -2.74 -22.38
N ILE A 121 11.74 -3.79 -21.54
CA ILE A 121 12.89 -4.67 -21.37
C ILE A 121 13.06 -5.59 -22.59
N THR A 122 11.96 -6.03 -23.21
CA THR A 122 11.96 -6.99 -24.32
C THR A 122 11.99 -6.34 -25.70
N ALA A 123 11.88 -5.03 -25.75
CA ALA A 123 11.88 -4.29 -27.03
C ALA A 123 13.27 -4.21 -27.65
#